data_c5968d7c2497beb10abda9ecc66dd1e8
#
_entry.id   c5968d7c2497beb10abda9ecc66dd1e8
#
_cell.length_a   1.000
_cell.length_b   1.000
_cell.length_c   1.000
_cell.angle_alpha   90.00
_cell.angle_beta   90.00
_cell.angle_gamma   90.00
#
_symmetry.space_group_name_H-M   'P 1'
#
loop_
_entity.id
_entity.type
_entity.pdbx_description
1 polymer ?
#
loop_
_entity_poly.entity_id
_entity_poly.type
_entity_poly.pdbx_seq_one_letter_code
_entity_poly.pdbx_strand_id
1 'polypeptide(L)'
;QPSPSADMWETRKNAYFMYETPDIPTCSIVVQGYNRLSKTKYCVECILKYTEDVDYELILVDNGSDDGTLEFFQSVQYKNKKVIRITQNRGTFLPLKYYINIFKGKYIVIIPNDVYVTRNWLSNLLKCYQSDAKIGFVVPVSSHISNLQEVDLDFYDFDDMQKKAAKFNQSDPVKWEERMRLISIINFFSRDVLDNIGIYDVAYSHDFGEDDLCARIRRMGYKLILCRDTWVCHDHNFRDMEDKDPSAFQASLESGRAVYRKKYHGIDPWDDILNFELTLLAPLDSAYLPNSANVLTVDVRCGAPALEIRNRLQRRGVTDITSYAYTTAAKYFLDLQTVCTEVQCDRIEFIQQYYASDTLDIVVIGEPINTYPMPIRLLQTLYGFLKPSGILLFKVRNTDDYRAFLRSLGMNVASDPDLPSSTPMNEVLECLKLFGAVDCTVSAGLENISGADRKFLMDSLKAANPNANQETLNRLCIKDYCIKAVRR
;
A
#
# COMPACT_ATOMS: atom_id res chain seq x y z
N GLN A 1 4.10 -27.85 2.13
CA GLN A 1 5.50 -28.23 2.36
C GLN A 1 5.72 -28.35 3.85
N PRO A 2 6.50 -29.33 4.33
CA PRO A 2 6.85 -29.38 5.74
C PRO A 2 7.61 -28.11 6.13
N SER A 3 7.30 -27.57 7.30
CA SER A 3 8.07 -26.45 7.85
C SER A 3 9.52 -26.88 8.02
N PRO A 4 10.51 -26.03 7.69
CA PRO A 4 11.91 -26.33 7.91
C PRO A 4 12.15 -26.62 9.40
N SER A 5 12.89 -27.67 9.72
CA SER A 5 13.31 -27.92 11.09
C SER A 5 14.33 -26.88 11.55
N ALA A 6 14.44 -26.64 12.86
CA ALA A 6 15.48 -25.77 13.41
C ALA A 6 16.88 -26.21 12.95
N ASP A 7 17.14 -27.51 12.85
CA ASP A 7 18.40 -28.06 12.36
C ASP A 7 18.67 -27.70 10.88
N MET A 8 17.64 -27.61 10.05
CA MET A 8 17.82 -27.15 8.65
C MET A 8 18.26 -25.69 8.58
N TRP A 9 17.74 -24.84 9.47
CA TRP A 9 18.14 -23.43 9.54
C TRP A 9 19.59 -23.30 10.01
N GLU A 10 19.99 -24.02 11.05
CA GLU A 10 21.36 -24.05 11.56
C GLU A 10 22.33 -24.64 10.51
N THR A 11 21.97 -25.73 9.86
CA THR A 11 22.77 -26.33 8.79
C THR A 11 22.96 -25.36 7.63
N ARG A 12 21.90 -24.65 7.24
CA ARG A 12 21.93 -23.65 6.17
C ARG A 12 22.78 -22.44 6.55
N LYS A 13 22.60 -21.94 7.78
CA LYS A 13 23.41 -20.87 8.36
C LYS A 13 24.90 -21.25 8.37
N ASN A 14 25.22 -22.43 8.90
CA ASN A 14 26.59 -22.94 8.98
C ASN A 14 27.22 -23.18 7.60
N ALA A 15 26.46 -23.72 6.63
CA ALA A 15 26.93 -23.85 5.25
C ALA A 15 27.24 -22.50 4.61
N TYR A 16 26.53 -21.45 5.00
CA TYR A 16 26.78 -20.08 4.54
C TYR A 16 28.06 -19.51 5.12
N PHE A 17 28.34 -19.72 6.41
CA PHE A 17 29.54 -19.26 7.10
C PHE A 17 30.80 -20.09 6.75
N MET A 18 30.65 -21.34 6.34
CA MET A 18 31.79 -22.16 5.88
C MET A 18 32.46 -21.63 4.60
N TYR A 19 31.80 -20.76 3.86
CA TYR A 19 32.34 -20.08 2.70
C TYR A 19 32.64 -18.60 2.99
N GLU A 20 32.97 -18.25 4.24
CA GLU A 20 33.45 -16.91 4.59
C GLU A 20 34.70 -16.62 3.74
N THR A 21 34.45 -15.97 2.63
CA THR A 21 35.49 -15.21 1.95
C THR A 21 35.63 -13.90 2.72
N PRO A 22 36.85 -13.37 2.95
CA PRO A 22 37.06 -12.13 3.67
C PRO A 22 36.34 -10.91 3.06
N ASP A 23 35.81 -11.05 1.87
CA ASP A 23 35.08 -10.01 1.12
C ASP A 23 33.63 -10.35 0.91
N ILE A 24 32.82 -10.34 2.00
CA ILE A 24 31.36 -10.39 1.88
C ILE A 24 30.87 -9.03 1.39
N PRO A 25 30.28 -8.92 0.19
CA PRO A 25 29.79 -7.63 -0.29
C PRO A 25 28.60 -7.15 0.55
N THR A 26 28.44 -5.84 0.64
CA THR A 26 27.28 -5.25 1.35
C THR A 26 25.98 -5.70 0.71
N CYS A 27 25.90 -5.70 -0.62
CA CYS A 27 24.68 -6.06 -1.36
C CYS A 27 24.93 -7.13 -2.41
N SER A 28 23.93 -8.00 -2.63
CA SER A 28 23.78 -8.76 -3.87
C SER A 28 22.76 -8.05 -4.74
N ILE A 29 23.19 -7.42 -5.84
CA ILE A 29 22.30 -6.80 -6.81
C ILE A 29 22.00 -7.83 -7.90
N VAL A 30 20.72 -8.14 -8.06
CA VAL A 30 20.22 -9.13 -9.02
C VAL A 30 19.42 -8.41 -10.09
N VAL A 31 19.84 -8.51 -11.34
CA VAL A 31 19.04 -8.07 -12.49
C VAL A 31 18.43 -9.30 -13.15
N GLN A 32 17.12 -9.45 -13.05
CA GLN A 32 16.38 -10.51 -13.73
C GLN A 32 15.73 -9.97 -15.00
N GLY A 33 16.09 -10.52 -16.15
CA GLY A 33 15.59 -10.08 -17.46
C GLY A 33 15.00 -11.21 -18.30
N TYR A 34 14.02 -10.86 -19.11
CA TYR A 34 13.50 -11.66 -20.21
C TYR A 34 13.30 -10.76 -21.41
N ASN A 35 14.13 -10.97 -22.45
CA ASN A 35 14.13 -10.12 -23.65
C ASN A 35 14.29 -8.63 -23.34
N ARG A 36 13.95 -7.74 -24.26
CA ARG A 36 14.08 -6.27 -24.15
C ARG A 36 15.55 -5.83 -24.00
N LEU A 37 16.43 -6.37 -24.83
CA LEU A 37 17.89 -6.15 -24.78
C LEU A 37 18.27 -4.67 -24.62
N SER A 38 17.63 -3.73 -25.33
CA SER A 38 17.93 -2.31 -25.23
C SER A 38 17.71 -1.75 -23.83
N LYS A 39 16.58 -2.09 -23.20
CA LYS A 39 16.27 -1.70 -21.82
C LYS A 39 17.23 -2.37 -20.84
N THR A 40 17.50 -3.65 -21.04
CA THR A 40 18.44 -4.44 -20.21
C THR A 40 19.85 -3.82 -20.22
N LYS A 41 20.34 -3.38 -21.37
CA LYS A 41 21.64 -2.69 -21.48
C LYS A 41 21.67 -1.43 -20.63
N TYR A 42 20.68 -0.55 -20.79
CA TYR A 42 20.64 0.70 -20.06
C TYR A 42 20.43 0.49 -18.55
N CYS A 43 19.64 -0.49 -18.13
CA CYS A 43 19.48 -0.89 -16.74
C CYS A 43 20.85 -1.25 -16.11
N VAL A 44 21.59 -2.14 -16.73
CA VAL A 44 22.93 -2.56 -16.23
C VAL A 44 23.93 -1.41 -16.24
N GLU A 45 23.96 -0.59 -17.29
CA GLU A 45 24.80 0.62 -17.37
C GLU A 45 24.50 1.60 -16.23
N CYS A 46 23.22 1.82 -15.89
CA CYS A 46 22.85 2.65 -14.75
C CYS A 46 23.35 2.06 -13.42
N ILE A 47 23.24 0.74 -13.22
CA ILE A 47 23.74 0.10 -12.00
C ILE A 47 25.26 0.30 -11.89
N LEU A 48 26.01 0.03 -12.94
CA LEU A 48 27.47 0.18 -12.95
C LEU A 48 27.93 1.61 -12.70
N LYS A 49 27.17 2.60 -13.20
CA LYS A 49 27.51 4.02 -13.13
C LYS A 49 27.06 4.71 -11.83
N TYR A 50 25.94 4.30 -11.25
CA TYR A 50 25.29 5.03 -10.15
C TYR A 50 25.25 4.26 -8.83
N THR A 51 26.09 3.20 -8.69
CA THR A 51 26.17 2.39 -7.46
C THR A 51 27.61 2.30 -6.94
N GLU A 52 28.46 3.30 -7.24
CA GLU A 52 29.88 3.32 -6.83
C GLU A 52 30.06 3.56 -5.32
N ASP A 53 29.02 4.05 -4.65
CA ASP A 53 28.99 4.42 -3.22
C ASP A 53 28.74 3.23 -2.28
N VAL A 54 28.42 2.05 -2.81
CA VAL A 54 28.14 0.82 -2.04
C VAL A 54 28.89 -0.36 -2.67
N ASP A 55 29.53 -1.19 -1.84
CA ASP A 55 30.13 -2.44 -2.33
C ASP A 55 29.06 -3.49 -2.62
N TYR A 56 29.13 -4.14 -3.80
CA TYR A 56 28.16 -5.14 -4.21
C TYR A 56 28.73 -6.24 -5.11
N GLU A 57 28.04 -7.36 -5.16
CA GLU A 57 28.16 -8.32 -6.27
C GLU A 57 27.01 -8.13 -7.26
N LEU A 58 27.28 -8.34 -8.55
CA LEU A 58 26.31 -8.22 -9.63
C LEU A 58 25.92 -9.59 -10.16
N ILE A 59 24.64 -9.94 -10.07
CA ILE A 59 24.09 -11.21 -10.51
C ILE A 59 23.10 -10.93 -11.65
N LEU A 60 23.47 -11.35 -12.86
CA LEU A 60 22.70 -11.15 -14.07
C LEU A 60 21.99 -12.45 -14.42
N VAL A 61 20.65 -12.44 -14.39
CA VAL A 61 19.81 -13.62 -14.59
C VAL A 61 19.02 -13.46 -15.88
N ASP A 62 19.38 -14.27 -16.88
CA ASP A 62 18.63 -14.39 -18.11
C ASP A 62 17.54 -15.46 -17.95
N ASN A 63 16.29 -15.04 -18.04
CA ASN A 63 15.11 -15.89 -17.85
C ASN A 63 14.60 -16.50 -19.18
N GLY A 64 15.53 -16.96 -20.03
CA GLY A 64 15.22 -17.65 -21.28
C GLY A 64 15.04 -16.72 -22.47
N SER A 65 15.80 -15.64 -22.56
CA SER A 65 15.77 -14.69 -23.68
C SER A 65 16.34 -15.31 -25.00
N ASP A 66 15.91 -14.76 -26.12
CA ASP A 66 16.35 -15.09 -27.48
C ASP A 66 16.79 -13.87 -28.31
N ASP A 67 16.92 -12.69 -27.67
CA ASP A 67 17.23 -11.41 -28.29
C ASP A 67 18.69 -10.93 -28.13
N GLY A 68 19.58 -11.78 -27.60
CA GLY A 68 20.97 -11.43 -27.31
C GLY A 68 21.23 -10.93 -25.88
N THR A 69 20.24 -11.01 -25.00
CA THR A 69 20.38 -10.60 -23.59
C THR A 69 21.44 -11.43 -22.86
N LEU A 70 21.51 -12.76 -23.09
CA LEU A 70 22.51 -13.61 -22.46
C LEU A 70 23.94 -13.22 -22.87
N GLU A 71 24.18 -13.04 -24.16
CA GLU A 71 25.47 -12.64 -24.72
C GLU A 71 25.93 -11.29 -24.17
N PHE A 72 24.96 -10.35 -24.04
CA PHE A 72 25.24 -9.07 -23.39
C PHE A 72 25.63 -9.28 -21.93
N PHE A 73 24.89 -10.05 -21.13
CA PHE A 73 25.21 -10.32 -19.73
C PHE A 73 26.61 -10.95 -19.57
N GLN A 74 26.99 -11.85 -20.47
CA GLN A 74 28.33 -12.45 -20.49
C GLN A 74 29.41 -11.42 -20.79
N SER A 75 29.15 -10.44 -21.65
CA SER A 75 30.10 -9.39 -22.04
C SER A 75 30.32 -8.30 -21.00
N VAL A 76 29.39 -8.11 -20.04
CA VAL A 76 29.51 -7.08 -18.98
C VAL A 76 30.80 -7.28 -18.18
N GLN A 77 31.61 -6.22 -18.05
CA GLN A 77 32.84 -6.24 -17.26
C GLN A 77 32.56 -5.72 -15.84
N TYR A 78 32.61 -6.60 -14.86
CA TYR A 78 32.53 -6.27 -13.44
C TYR A 78 33.27 -7.32 -12.61
N LYS A 79 34.08 -6.90 -11.63
CA LYS A 79 35.02 -7.79 -10.89
C LYS A 79 34.30 -8.91 -10.12
N ASN A 80 33.08 -8.65 -9.62
CA ASN A 80 32.30 -9.57 -8.80
C ASN A 80 30.95 -9.87 -9.48
N LYS A 81 31.02 -10.39 -10.71
CA LYS A 81 29.85 -10.69 -11.54
C LYS A 81 29.57 -12.20 -11.59
N LYS A 82 28.30 -12.55 -11.58
CA LYS A 82 27.79 -13.89 -11.92
C LYS A 82 26.74 -13.78 -13.01
N VAL A 83 26.71 -14.72 -13.94
CA VAL A 83 25.66 -14.82 -14.97
C VAL A 83 24.94 -16.16 -14.83
N ILE A 84 23.63 -16.12 -14.81
CA ILE A 84 22.78 -17.30 -14.71
C ILE A 84 21.87 -17.36 -15.93
N ARG A 85 21.78 -18.54 -16.53
CA ARG A 85 20.81 -18.85 -17.59
C ARG A 85 19.72 -19.76 -17.06
N ILE A 86 18.46 -19.34 -17.21
CA ILE A 86 17.28 -20.18 -17.11
C ILE A 86 16.83 -20.45 -18.54
N THR A 87 16.73 -21.71 -18.93
CA THR A 87 16.58 -22.11 -20.33
C THR A 87 15.22 -21.79 -20.96
N GLN A 88 14.22 -21.45 -20.12
CA GLN A 88 12.87 -21.09 -20.55
C GLN A 88 12.32 -20.00 -19.64
N ASN A 89 11.52 -19.10 -20.17
CA ASN A 89 10.82 -18.11 -19.34
C ASN A 89 9.93 -18.81 -18.31
N ARG A 90 10.17 -18.54 -17.03
CA ARG A 90 9.47 -19.09 -15.87
C ARG A 90 8.62 -18.04 -15.11
N GLY A 91 8.33 -16.91 -15.77
CA GLY A 91 7.59 -15.80 -15.14
C GLY A 91 8.45 -14.97 -14.19
N THR A 92 7.79 -14.15 -13.37
CA THR A 92 8.47 -13.16 -12.53
C THR A 92 9.02 -13.76 -11.25
N PHE A 93 8.27 -14.57 -10.53
CA PHE A 93 8.60 -14.99 -9.16
C PHE A 93 9.32 -16.33 -9.08
N LEU A 94 8.96 -17.29 -9.92
CA LEU A 94 9.50 -18.65 -9.86
C LEU A 94 11.02 -18.73 -10.10
N PRO A 95 11.64 -17.92 -10.96
CA PRO A 95 13.09 -17.98 -11.20
C PRO A 95 13.93 -17.84 -9.94
N LEU A 96 13.52 -16.99 -9.00
CA LEU A 96 14.30 -16.69 -7.79
C LEU A 96 14.68 -17.95 -7.00
N LYS A 97 13.81 -18.96 -6.94
CA LYS A 97 14.09 -20.20 -6.23
C LYS A 97 15.29 -20.98 -6.77
N TYR A 98 15.66 -20.78 -8.05
CA TYR A 98 16.77 -21.49 -8.67
C TYR A 98 18.13 -20.89 -8.31
N TYR A 99 18.17 -19.60 -7.93
CA TYR A 99 19.44 -18.91 -7.70
C TYR A 99 19.55 -18.18 -6.34
N ILE A 100 18.54 -18.29 -5.46
CA ILE A 100 18.56 -17.63 -4.15
C ILE A 100 19.77 -18.00 -3.28
N ASN A 101 20.32 -19.21 -3.45
CA ASN A 101 21.41 -19.71 -2.62
C ASN A 101 22.80 -19.20 -3.02
N ILE A 102 22.93 -18.47 -4.14
CA ILE A 102 24.23 -17.96 -4.60
C ILE A 102 24.53 -16.54 -4.15
N PHE A 103 23.59 -15.88 -3.49
CA PHE A 103 23.78 -14.53 -2.96
C PHE A 103 24.77 -14.57 -1.80
N LYS A 104 25.73 -13.67 -1.81
CA LYS A 104 26.72 -13.51 -0.74
C LYS A 104 26.47 -12.28 0.11
N GLY A 105 25.82 -11.24 -0.45
CA GLY A 105 25.57 -9.98 0.21
C GLY A 105 24.70 -10.10 1.45
N LYS A 106 24.97 -9.23 2.43
CA LYS A 106 24.14 -9.07 3.61
C LYS A 106 22.73 -8.59 3.25
N TYR A 107 22.62 -7.72 2.25
CA TYR A 107 21.37 -7.23 1.69
C TYR A 107 21.19 -7.76 0.28
N ILE A 108 19.95 -8.00 -0.09
CA ILE A 108 19.56 -8.53 -1.39
C ILE A 108 18.67 -7.50 -2.07
N VAL A 109 19.03 -7.17 -3.31
CA VAL A 109 18.36 -6.18 -4.13
C VAL A 109 18.02 -6.82 -5.47
N ILE A 110 16.72 -6.99 -5.76
CA ILE A 110 16.25 -7.58 -7.01
C ILE A 110 15.63 -6.48 -7.86
N ILE A 111 16.07 -6.37 -9.09
CA ILE A 111 15.71 -5.31 -10.03
C ILE A 111 15.24 -5.95 -11.34
N PRO A 112 14.04 -5.61 -11.86
CA PRO A 112 13.65 -5.94 -13.23
C PRO A 112 14.54 -5.21 -14.26
N ASN A 113 14.64 -5.77 -15.45
CA ASN A 113 15.53 -5.25 -16.50
C ASN A 113 15.03 -3.97 -17.20
N ASP A 114 13.90 -3.43 -16.79
CA ASP A 114 13.30 -2.16 -17.25
C ASP A 114 13.25 -1.07 -16.14
N VAL A 115 14.04 -1.26 -15.09
CA VAL A 115 14.22 -0.25 -14.03
C VAL A 115 15.60 0.39 -14.14
N TYR A 116 15.63 1.72 -14.18
CA TYR A 116 16.87 2.50 -14.31
C TYR A 116 17.15 3.21 -13.00
N VAL A 117 18.20 2.75 -12.33
CA VAL A 117 18.64 3.33 -11.06
C VAL A 117 19.34 4.67 -11.28
N THR A 118 19.34 5.50 -10.24
CA THR A 118 19.80 6.87 -10.29
C THR A 118 20.78 7.16 -9.13
N ARG A 119 21.44 8.32 -9.13
CA ARG A 119 22.43 8.62 -8.09
C ARG A 119 21.85 8.51 -6.67
N ASN A 120 22.62 7.99 -5.72
CA ASN A 120 22.31 7.78 -4.30
C ASN A 120 21.16 6.78 -4.03
N TRP A 121 20.67 6.07 -5.02
CA TRP A 121 19.50 5.19 -4.85
C TRP A 121 19.75 4.10 -3.78
N LEU A 122 20.88 3.40 -3.85
CA LEU A 122 21.15 2.27 -2.97
C LEU A 122 21.57 2.72 -1.58
N SER A 123 22.41 3.74 -1.47
CA SER A 123 22.82 4.30 -0.18
C SER A 123 21.64 4.90 0.61
N ASN A 124 20.66 5.51 -0.06
CA ASN A 124 19.45 5.99 0.61
C ASN A 124 18.58 4.83 1.12
N LEU A 125 18.35 3.80 0.30
CA LEU A 125 17.61 2.59 0.72
C LEU A 125 18.30 1.90 1.90
N LEU A 126 19.64 1.80 1.88
CA LEU A 126 20.43 1.25 2.98
C LEU A 126 20.27 2.08 4.27
N LYS A 127 20.35 3.41 4.20
CA LYS A 127 20.14 4.30 5.34
C LYS A 127 18.76 4.10 5.95
N CYS A 128 17.73 4.03 5.10
CA CYS A 128 16.37 3.75 5.56
C CYS A 128 16.28 2.39 6.23
N TYR A 129 16.76 1.33 5.57
CA TYR A 129 16.71 -0.03 6.10
C TYR A 129 17.41 -0.18 7.45
N GLN A 130 18.56 0.48 7.62
CA GLN A 130 19.39 0.41 8.83
C GLN A 130 18.89 1.29 9.96
N SER A 131 17.91 2.17 9.73
CA SER A 131 17.41 3.12 10.73
C SER A 131 16.60 2.48 11.85
N ASP A 132 15.97 1.32 11.59
CA ASP A 132 15.18 0.56 12.56
C ASP A 132 15.32 -0.93 12.26
N ALA A 133 15.69 -1.72 13.28
CA ALA A 133 15.84 -3.17 13.15
C ALA A 133 14.55 -3.92 12.77
N LYS A 134 13.41 -3.26 12.92
CA LYS A 134 12.11 -3.79 12.49
C LYS A 134 11.81 -3.57 11.00
N ILE A 135 12.62 -2.82 10.27
CA ILE A 135 12.40 -2.66 8.83
C ILE A 135 12.82 -3.95 8.11
N GLY A 136 11.88 -4.59 7.44
CA GLY A 136 12.12 -5.83 6.71
C GLY A 136 12.11 -5.69 5.21
N PHE A 137 11.50 -4.62 4.68
CA PHE A 137 11.38 -4.39 3.25
C PHE A 137 11.31 -2.89 2.93
N VAL A 138 12.07 -2.47 1.93
CA VAL A 138 12.16 -1.06 1.51
C VAL A 138 12.02 -0.96 0.00
N VAL A 139 11.23 0.00 -0.47
CA VAL A 139 10.99 0.24 -1.90
C VAL A 139 11.10 1.75 -2.18
N PRO A 140 11.75 2.19 -3.26
CA PRO A 140 11.74 3.58 -3.68
C PRO A 140 10.42 3.96 -4.38
N VAL A 141 10.19 5.25 -4.60
CA VAL A 141 9.17 5.73 -5.53
C VAL A 141 9.69 5.68 -6.98
N SER A 142 8.79 5.65 -7.95
CA SER A 142 9.18 5.62 -9.37
C SER A 142 8.14 6.27 -10.29
N SER A 143 8.50 6.37 -11.57
CA SER A 143 7.53 6.54 -12.65
C SER A 143 6.70 5.27 -12.87
N HIS A 144 5.52 5.41 -13.49
CA HIS A 144 4.67 4.32 -14.00
C HIS A 144 4.43 3.17 -13.00
N ILE A 145 3.91 3.51 -11.84
CA ILE A 145 3.56 2.55 -10.79
C ILE A 145 2.29 2.97 -10.07
N SER A 146 1.50 2.01 -9.61
CA SER A 146 0.29 2.25 -8.82
C SER A 146 0.57 2.34 -7.30
N ASN A 147 -0.45 2.17 -6.48
CA ASN A 147 -0.36 2.09 -5.02
C ASN A 147 0.16 3.38 -4.34
N LEU A 148 -0.09 4.55 -4.93
CA LEU A 148 0.42 5.85 -4.44
C LEU A 148 1.96 5.88 -4.27
N GLN A 149 2.66 5.10 -5.10
CA GLN A 149 4.13 5.05 -5.14
C GLN A 149 4.69 5.85 -6.33
N GLU A 150 3.81 6.28 -7.23
CA GLU A 150 4.20 7.04 -8.42
C GLU A 150 4.62 8.46 -8.07
N VAL A 151 5.74 8.87 -8.66
CA VAL A 151 6.22 10.26 -8.70
C VAL A 151 6.72 10.52 -10.12
N ASP A 152 6.12 11.48 -10.79
CA ASP A 152 6.56 11.94 -12.09
C ASP A 152 7.60 13.06 -11.92
N LEU A 153 8.80 12.89 -12.51
CA LEU A 153 9.84 13.90 -12.53
C LEU A 153 9.84 14.74 -13.81
N ASP A 154 8.93 14.49 -14.74
CA ASP A 154 8.74 15.25 -15.99
C ASP A 154 10.07 15.54 -16.71
N PHE A 155 10.74 14.49 -17.19
CA PHE A 155 12.01 14.59 -17.91
C PHE A 155 11.82 14.38 -19.42
N TYR A 156 12.70 14.98 -20.24
CA TYR A 156 12.65 14.88 -21.70
C TYR A 156 13.67 13.90 -22.31
N ASP A 157 14.75 13.58 -21.59
CA ASP A 157 15.72 12.53 -21.95
C ASP A 157 16.36 11.91 -20.69
N PHE A 158 17.17 10.87 -20.88
CA PHE A 158 17.77 10.15 -19.75
C PHE A 158 18.86 10.97 -19.01
N ASP A 159 19.53 11.92 -19.67
CA ASP A 159 20.50 12.79 -18.99
C ASP A 159 19.79 13.81 -18.09
N ASP A 160 18.67 14.37 -18.54
CA ASP A 160 17.82 15.25 -17.73
C ASP A 160 17.18 14.46 -16.57
N MET A 161 16.69 13.24 -16.83
CA MET A 161 16.21 12.33 -15.80
C MET A 161 17.23 12.14 -14.68
N GLN A 162 18.46 11.79 -15.01
CA GLN A 162 19.50 11.57 -14.01
C GLN A 162 19.85 12.85 -13.21
N LYS A 163 19.83 14.02 -13.84
CA LYS A 163 20.03 15.32 -13.16
C LYS A 163 18.90 15.63 -12.20
N LYS A 164 17.65 15.41 -12.59
CA LYS A 164 16.46 15.63 -11.75
C LYS A 164 16.40 14.63 -10.60
N ALA A 165 16.66 13.35 -10.88
CA ALA A 165 16.72 12.32 -9.86
C ALA A 165 17.83 12.57 -8.83
N ALA A 166 19.00 13.04 -9.24
CA ALA A 166 20.09 13.36 -8.31
C ALA A 166 19.73 14.50 -7.34
N LYS A 167 18.87 15.43 -7.76
CA LYS A 167 18.33 16.48 -6.87
C LYS A 167 17.24 15.95 -5.95
N PHE A 168 16.43 15.01 -6.45
CA PHE A 168 15.36 14.38 -5.70
C PHE A 168 15.89 13.45 -4.60
N ASN A 169 16.90 12.62 -4.92
CA ASN A 169 17.46 11.58 -4.06
C ASN A 169 18.35 12.16 -2.94
N GLN A 170 17.72 12.96 -2.08
CA GLN A 170 18.33 13.48 -0.86
C GLN A 170 17.67 12.81 0.34
N SER A 171 18.46 12.05 1.10
CA SER A 171 17.94 11.24 2.22
C SER A 171 17.24 12.12 3.27
N ASP A 172 15.98 11.81 3.54
CA ASP A 172 15.12 12.56 4.45
C ASP A 172 14.15 11.58 5.17
N PRO A 173 14.44 11.23 6.44
CA PRO A 173 13.62 10.28 7.20
C PRO A 173 12.13 10.67 7.34
N VAL A 174 11.82 11.97 7.25
CA VAL A 174 10.42 12.46 7.32
C VAL A 174 9.58 11.96 6.12
N LYS A 175 10.26 11.61 5.03
CA LYS A 175 9.63 11.08 3.81
C LYS A 175 9.53 9.55 3.77
N TRP A 176 9.96 8.85 4.81
CA TRP A 176 9.83 7.40 4.88
C TRP A 176 8.46 7.03 5.42
N GLU A 177 7.67 6.34 4.62
CA GLU A 177 6.29 5.99 4.95
C GLU A 177 6.14 4.50 5.17
N GLU A 178 5.63 4.09 6.33
CA GLU A 178 5.24 2.71 6.53
C GLU A 178 3.95 2.39 5.77
N ARG A 179 3.92 1.23 5.12
CA ARG A 179 2.82 0.79 4.26
C ARG A 179 2.34 -0.62 4.61
N MET A 180 1.07 -0.91 4.32
CA MET A 180 0.51 -2.26 4.41
C MET A 180 1.02 -3.15 3.28
N ARG A 181 1.24 -2.58 2.11
CA ARG A 181 1.62 -3.20 0.86
C ARG A 181 2.55 -2.29 0.08
N LEU A 182 3.52 -2.89 -0.59
CA LEU A 182 4.40 -2.21 -1.55
C LEU A 182 4.43 -3.00 -2.85
N ILE A 183 4.39 -2.29 -3.97
CA ILE A 183 4.72 -2.87 -5.28
C ILE A 183 6.24 -2.77 -5.42
N SER A 184 6.87 -3.90 -5.68
CA SER A 184 8.32 -4.05 -5.65
C SER A 184 8.96 -3.84 -7.02
N ILE A 185 9.11 -2.59 -7.43
CA ILE A 185 10.00 -2.25 -8.57
C ILE A 185 11.46 -2.54 -8.25
N ILE A 186 11.86 -2.35 -7.00
CA ILE A 186 13.12 -2.82 -6.43
C ILE A 186 12.77 -3.55 -5.15
N ASN A 187 13.12 -4.82 -5.08
CA ASN A 187 12.99 -5.57 -3.84
C ASN A 187 14.27 -5.38 -3.02
N PHE A 188 14.17 -4.72 -1.88
CA PHE A 188 15.30 -4.54 -0.97
C PHE A 188 14.99 -5.12 0.41
N PHE A 189 15.70 -6.14 0.82
CA PHE A 189 15.58 -6.80 2.13
C PHE A 189 16.92 -7.39 2.59
N SER A 190 17.03 -7.69 3.88
CA SER A 190 18.21 -8.38 4.40
C SER A 190 18.14 -9.89 4.12
N ARG A 191 19.29 -10.54 4.18
CA ARG A 191 19.39 -11.99 4.11
C ARG A 191 18.57 -12.65 5.23
N ASP A 192 18.65 -12.11 6.46
CA ASP A 192 17.91 -12.65 7.61
C ASP A 192 16.40 -12.61 7.39
N VAL A 193 15.88 -11.52 6.82
CA VAL A 193 14.45 -11.43 6.46
C VAL A 193 14.09 -12.48 5.42
N LEU A 194 14.89 -12.62 4.36
CA LEU A 194 14.66 -13.62 3.32
C LEU A 194 14.67 -15.05 3.88
N ASP A 195 15.63 -15.35 4.74
CA ASP A 195 15.77 -16.69 5.35
C ASP A 195 14.61 -17.02 6.29
N ASN A 196 14.05 -16.04 6.99
CA ASN A 196 12.91 -16.22 7.90
C ASN A 196 11.57 -16.31 7.17
N ILE A 197 11.38 -15.55 6.08
CA ILE A 197 10.09 -15.40 5.40
C ILE A 197 10.00 -16.28 4.16
N GLY A 198 11.14 -16.59 3.55
CA GLY A 198 11.22 -17.28 2.28
C GLY A 198 10.99 -16.35 1.09
N ILE A 199 10.87 -16.95 -0.08
CA ILE A 199 10.67 -16.28 -1.37
C ILE A 199 9.18 -16.14 -1.70
N TYR A 200 8.89 -15.63 -2.89
CA TYR A 200 7.54 -15.59 -3.44
C TYR A 200 6.87 -16.97 -3.45
N ASP A 201 5.59 -16.99 -3.13
CA ASP A 201 4.78 -18.18 -3.19
C ASP A 201 4.48 -18.55 -4.65
N VAL A 202 4.83 -19.77 -5.04
CA VAL A 202 4.67 -20.28 -6.40
C VAL A 202 3.19 -20.47 -6.82
N ALA A 203 2.25 -20.31 -5.89
CA ALA A 203 0.83 -20.29 -6.21
C ALA A 203 0.42 -19.04 -7.02
N TYR A 204 1.24 -17.98 -6.98
CA TYR A 204 1.03 -16.77 -7.78
C TYR A 204 1.87 -16.83 -9.05
N SER A 205 1.23 -16.69 -10.19
CA SER A 205 1.94 -16.67 -11.48
C SER A 205 2.58 -15.32 -11.78
N HIS A 206 1.89 -14.22 -11.48
CA HIS A 206 2.31 -12.85 -11.72
C HIS A 206 1.74 -11.90 -10.66
N ASP A 207 0.41 -11.76 -10.60
CA ASP A 207 -0.25 -10.78 -9.73
C ASP A 207 -0.39 -11.28 -8.28
N PHE A 208 -0.37 -10.36 -7.32
CA PHE A 208 -0.55 -10.59 -5.87
C PHE A 208 0.54 -11.40 -5.15
N GLY A 209 1.60 -11.84 -5.83
CA GLY A 209 2.74 -12.46 -5.16
C GLY A 209 3.48 -11.49 -4.24
N GLU A 210 3.52 -10.22 -4.60
CA GLU A 210 4.07 -9.13 -3.77
C GLU A 210 3.19 -8.83 -2.56
N ASP A 211 1.87 -8.87 -2.73
CA ASP A 211 0.91 -8.71 -1.64
C ASP A 211 1.08 -9.81 -0.59
N ASP A 212 1.27 -11.04 -1.04
CA ASP A 212 1.57 -12.19 -0.19
C ASP A 212 2.91 -12.02 0.56
N LEU A 213 3.95 -11.60 -0.14
CA LEU A 213 5.25 -11.32 0.47
C LEU A 213 5.12 -10.24 1.54
N CYS A 214 4.48 -9.12 1.22
CA CYS A 214 4.23 -8.02 2.15
C CYS A 214 3.45 -8.48 3.39
N ALA A 215 2.41 -9.29 3.22
CA ALA A 215 1.63 -9.83 4.33
C ALA A 215 2.48 -10.72 5.25
N ARG A 216 3.32 -11.60 4.68
CA ARG A 216 4.22 -12.46 5.46
C ARG A 216 5.28 -11.66 6.22
N ILE A 217 5.89 -10.65 5.59
CA ILE A 217 6.87 -9.76 6.22
C ILE A 217 6.24 -9.05 7.43
N ARG A 218 5.06 -8.44 7.28
CA ARG A 218 4.37 -7.75 8.37
C ARG A 218 3.99 -8.70 9.51
N ARG A 219 3.42 -9.88 9.19
CA ARG A 219 3.01 -10.87 10.20
C ARG A 219 4.17 -11.51 10.94
N MET A 220 5.40 -11.37 10.45
CA MET A 220 6.63 -11.70 11.18
C MET A 220 7.14 -10.54 12.06
N GLY A 221 6.41 -9.42 12.13
CA GLY A 221 6.73 -8.28 12.97
C GLY A 221 7.65 -7.23 12.34
N TYR A 222 7.88 -7.32 11.02
CA TYR A 222 8.67 -6.34 10.28
C TYR A 222 7.80 -5.25 9.66
N LYS A 223 8.40 -4.10 9.40
CA LYS A 223 7.81 -2.96 8.71
C LYS A 223 8.14 -2.98 7.22
N LEU A 224 7.22 -2.47 6.41
CA LEU A 224 7.40 -2.20 4.99
C LEU A 224 7.52 -0.69 4.81
N ILE A 225 8.60 -0.18 4.23
CA ILE A 225 8.83 1.26 4.11
C ILE A 225 8.90 1.68 2.64
N LEU A 226 8.08 2.66 2.28
CA LEU A 226 8.20 3.42 1.05
C LEU A 226 9.15 4.59 1.27
N CYS A 227 10.32 4.56 0.61
CA CYS A 227 11.29 5.65 0.62
C CYS A 227 10.90 6.72 -0.40
N ARG A 228 10.09 7.71 0.02
CA ARG A 228 9.68 8.81 -0.86
C ARG A 228 10.76 9.86 -1.10
N ASP A 229 11.92 9.70 -0.52
CA ASP A 229 13.14 10.49 -0.75
C ASP A 229 14.06 9.88 -1.81
N THR A 230 13.68 8.75 -2.39
CA THR A 230 14.48 7.99 -3.35
C THR A 230 13.63 7.61 -4.56
N TRP A 231 14.06 8.05 -5.75
CA TRP A 231 13.36 7.82 -7.00
C TRP A 231 14.22 7.02 -7.97
N VAL A 232 13.59 6.10 -8.69
CA VAL A 232 14.15 5.36 -9.82
C VAL A 232 13.19 5.43 -11.01
N CYS A 233 13.68 5.23 -12.22
CA CYS A 233 12.83 5.19 -13.41
C CYS A 233 12.35 3.76 -13.66
N HIS A 234 11.05 3.55 -13.75
CA HIS A 234 10.44 2.34 -14.26
C HIS A 234 9.96 2.58 -15.68
N ASP A 235 10.69 2.06 -16.65
CA ASP A 235 10.39 2.19 -18.09
C ASP A 235 9.41 1.10 -18.53
N HIS A 236 8.20 1.14 -17.95
CA HIS A 236 7.14 0.20 -18.22
C HIS A 236 5.84 0.92 -18.57
N ASN A 237 5.11 0.40 -19.55
CA ASN A 237 3.77 0.85 -19.85
C ASN A 237 2.78 -0.25 -19.44
N PHE A 238 2.09 -0.07 -18.33
CA PHE A 238 1.08 -1.02 -17.84
C PHE A 238 -0.02 -1.28 -18.85
N ARG A 239 -0.40 -0.26 -19.62
CA ARG A 239 -1.46 -0.35 -20.64
C ARG A 239 -1.12 -1.31 -21.75
N ASP A 240 0.16 -1.57 -22.01
CA ASP A 240 0.56 -2.51 -23.07
C ASP A 240 0.05 -3.94 -22.87
N MET A 241 -0.10 -4.41 -21.63
CA MET A 241 -0.65 -5.73 -21.34
C MET A 241 -2.20 -5.72 -21.36
N GLU A 242 -2.79 -4.69 -20.75
CA GLU A 242 -4.23 -4.51 -20.70
C GLU A 242 -4.80 -4.28 -22.11
N ASP A 243 -4.15 -3.45 -22.91
CA ASP A 243 -4.57 -3.12 -24.27
C ASP A 243 -4.41 -4.30 -25.26
N LYS A 244 -3.42 -5.19 -25.05
CA LYS A 244 -3.18 -6.36 -25.92
C LYS A 244 -4.20 -7.46 -25.73
N ASP A 245 -4.53 -7.81 -24.49
CA ASP A 245 -5.53 -8.83 -24.17
C ASP A 245 -6.20 -8.51 -22.83
N PRO A 246 -7.21 -7.62 -22.80
CA PRO A 246 -7.91 -7.23 -21.60
C PRO A 246 -8.53 -8.40 -20.83
N SER A 247 -8.98 -9.44 -21.56
CA SER A 247 -9.64 -10.60 -20.94
C SER A 247 -8.65 -11.50 -20.22
N ALA A 248 -7.49 -11.76 -20.80
CA ALA A 248 -6.42 -12.53 -20.17
C ALA A 248 -5.84 -11.78 -18.97
N PHE A 249 -5.67 -10.45 -19.06
CA PHE A 249 -5.23 -9.61 -17.96
C PHE A 249 -6.20 -9.68 -16.79
N GLN A 250 -7.50 -9.47 -17.02
CA GLN A 250 -8.52 -9.56 -15.98
C GLN A 250 -8.57 -10.96 -15.34
N ALA A 251 -8.47 -12.02 -16.15
CA ALA A 251 -8.43 -13.40 -15.64
C ALA A 251 -7.22 -13.67 -14.73
N SER A 252 -6.04 -13.11 -15.06
CA SER A 252 -4.85 -13.19 -14.23
C SER A 252 -5.06 -12.52 -12.87
N LEU A 253 -5.61 -11.30 -12.87
CA LEU A 253 -5.94 -10.56 -11.65
C LEU A 253 -6.93 -11.33 -10.76
N GLU A 254 -8.03 -11.83 -11.34
CA GLU A 254 -9.05 -12.57 -10.57
C GLU A 254 -8.48 -13.88 -10.00
N SER A 255 -7.63 -14.57 -10.76
CA SER A 255 -6.97 -15.80 -10.29
C SER A 255 -6.07 -15.54 -9.09
N GLY A 256 -5.18 -14.54 -9.17
CA GLY A 256 -4.28 -14.18 -8.08
C GLY A 256 -5.05 -13.68 -6.85
N ARG A 257 -6.08 -12.86 -7.05
CA ARG A 257 -6.98 -12.38 -6.00
C ARG A 257 -7.70 -13.52 -5.27
N ALA A 258 -8.16 -14.52 -6.01
CA ALA A 258 -8.79 -15.71 -5.43
C ALA A 258 -7.82 -16.55 -4.59
N VAL A 259 -6.58 -16.73 -5.05
CA VAL A 259 -5.52 -17.41 -4.29
C VAL A 259 -5.25 -16.65 -2.98
N TYR A 260 -5.15 -15.33 -3.02
CA TYR A 260 -4.92 -14.50 -1.84
C TYR A 260 -6.07 -14.62 -0.83
N ARG A 261 -7.31 -14.45 -1.26
CA ARG A 261 -8.50 -14.61 -0.41
C ARG A 261 -8.56 -15.98 0.26
N LYS A 262 -8.25 -17.05 -0.49
CA LYS A 262 -8.22 -18.42 0.06
C LYS A 262 -7.14 -18.58 1.13
N LYS A 263 -5.94 -18.03 0.90
CA LYS A 263 -4.80 -18.12 1.82
C LYS A 263 -5.02 -17.30 3.09
N TYR A 264 -5.67 -16.16 3.00
CA TYR A 264 -5.85 -15.19 4.09
C TYR A 264 -7.31 -15.09 4.57
N HIS A 265 -8.04 -16.20 4.54
CA HIS A 265 -9.38 -16.33 5.15
C HIS A 265 -10.39 -15.27 4.72
N GLY A 266 -10.42 -14.96 3.43
CA GLY A 266 -11.36 -13.99 2.85
C GLY A 266 -10.91 -12.53 2.91
N ILE A 267 -9.69 -12.24 3.35
CA ILE A 267 -9.10 -10.90 3.19
C ILE A 267 -8.85 -10.64 1.72
N ASP A 268 -9.31 -9.49 1.26
CA ASP A 268 -9.10 -9.04 -0.10
C ASP A 268 -7.87 -8.14 -0.23
N PRO A 269 -6.94 -8.41 -1.18
CA PRO A 269 -5.71 -7.62 -1.31
C PRO A 269 -5.94 -6.17 -1.75
N TRP A 270 -7.07 -5.86 -2.39
CA TRP A 270 -7.41 -4.50 -2.79
C TRP A 270 -8.37 -3.85 -1.79
N ASP A 271 -9.54 -4.43 -1.60
CA ASP A 271 -10.60 -3.80 -0.83
C ASP A 271 -10.25 -3.68 0.66
N ASP A 272 -9.55 -4.68 1.21
CA ASP A 272 -9.23 -4.70 2.64
C ASP A 272 -7.85 -4.11 2.99
N ILE A 273 -6.92 -4.04 2.01
CA ILE A 273 -5.53 -3.57 2.24
C ILE A 273 -5.29 -2.17 1.67
N LEU A 274 -5.87 -1.81 0.51
CA LEU A 274 -5.65 -0.53 -0.16
C LEU A 274 -6.68 0.56 0.19
N ASN A 275 -7.36 0.43 1.29
CA ASN A 275 -8.40 1.37 1.74
C ASN A 275 -7.80 2.59 2.47
N PHE A 276 -7.00 3.40 1.80
CA PHE A 276 -6.28 4.56 2.38
C PHE A 276 -7.18 5.65 2.97
N GLU A 277 -8.45 5.68 2.62
CA GLU A 277 -9.45 6.66 3.10
C GLU A 277 -9.00 8.12 2.93
N LEU A 278 -8.46 8.45 1.77
CA LEU A 278 -7.81 9.74 1.49
C LEU A 278 -8.69 10.94 1.80
N THR A 279 -9.97 10.91 1.38
CA THR A 279 -10.92 12.00 1.62
C THR A 279 -11.29 12.14 3.09
N LEU A 280 -11.47 11.00 3.78
CA LEU A 280 -11.80 10.97 5.21
C LEU A 280 -10.66 11.54 6.05
N LEU A 281 -9.41 11.23 5.70
CA LEU A 281 -8.22 11.60 6.47
C LEU A 281 -7.62 12.97 6.09
N ALA A 282 -8.01 13.55 4.95
CA ALA A 282 -7.50 14.84 4.49
C ALA A 282 -7.60 15.99 5.52
N PRO A 283 -8.64 16.08 6.37
CA PRO A 283 -8.71 17.14 7.38
C PRO A 283 -7.59 17.12 8.42
N LEU A 284 -6.85 16.01 8.58
CA LEU A 284 -5.70 15.93 9.47
C LEU A 284 -4.50 16.75 8.97
N ASP A 285 -4.42 17.07 7.68
CA ASP A 285 -3.30 17.82 7.10
C ASP A 285 -3.24 19.27 7.57
N SER A 286 -4.38 19.85 7.98
CA SER A 286 -4.51 21.23 8.44
C SER A 286 -5.00 21.38 9.88
N ALA A 287 -5.33 20.28 10.57
CA ALA A 287 -5.82 20.31 11.94
C ALA A 287 -4.72 20.77 12.93
N TYR A 288 -5.12 21.40 14.04
CA TYR A 288 -4.22 21.55 15.17
C TYR A 288 -3.93 20.18 15.79
N LEU A 289 -2.65 19.87 16.01
CA LEU A 289 -2.22 18.59 16.55
C LEU A 289 -1.34 18.79 17.78
N PRO A 290 -1.48 17.94 18.80
CA PRO A 290 -0.58 17.93 19.96
C PRO A 290 0.78 17.34 19.58
N ASN A 291 1.78 17.48 20.46
CA ASN A 291 3.12 16.89 20.28
C ASN A 291 3.11 15.36 20.42
N SER A 292 2.13 14.80 21.13
CA SER A 292 1.85 13.36 21.24
C SER A 292 0.39 13.12 20.93
N ALA A 293 0.08 11.96 20.32
CA ALA A 293 -1.29 11.64 19.92
C ALA A 293 -1.70 10.21 20.29
N ASN A 294 -2.84 10.09 20.98
CA ASN A 294 -3.57 8.83 21.16
C ASN A 294 -4.64 8.70 20.08
N VAL A 295 -4.50 7.75 19.18
CA VAL A 295 -5.34 7.56 18.00
C VAL A 295 -6.11 6.25 18.11
N LEU A 296 -7.43 6.29 18.02
CA LEU A 296 -8.28 5.11 17.89
C LEU A 296 -8.82 5.02 16.46
N THR A 297 -8.63 3.86 15.85
CA THR A 297 -9.29 3.50 14.59
C THR A 297 -10.29 2.37 14.81
N VAL A 298 -11.51 2.52 14.27
CA VAL A 298 -12.61 1.57 14.42
C VAL A 298 -13.00 1.03 13.04
N ASP A 299 -13.03 -0.29 12.90
CA ASP A 299 -13.38 -1.01 11.66
C ASP A 299 -12.67 -0.46 10.40
N VAL A 300 -11.35 -0.34 10.48
CA VAL A 300 -10.48 0.11 9.38
C VAL A 300 -9.87 -1.06 8.60
N ARG A 301 -10.55 -2.20 8.57
CA ARG A 301 -10.13 -3.43 7.89
C ARG A 301 -8.72 -3.86 8.30
N CYS A 302 -7.80 -4.07 7.36
CA CYS A 302 -6.43 -4.50 7.67
C CYS A 302 -5.55 -3.41 8.29
N GLY A 303 -5.97 -2.13 8.30
CA GLY A 303 -5.28 -1.05 9.03
C GLY A 303 -4.54 -0.03 8.16
N ALA A 304 -4.75 0.01 6.83
CA ALA A 304 -4.16 1.06 5.99
C ALA A 304 -4.49 2.49 6.48
N PRO A 305 -5.72 2.81 6.91
CA PRO A 305 -6.02 4.13 7.48
C PRO A 305 -5.23 4.44 8.76
N ALA A 306 -4.98 3.45 9.62
CA ALA A 306 -4.19 3.65 10.84
C ALA A 306 -2.74 4.04 10.52
N LEU A 307 -2.12 3.37 9.53
CA LEU A 307 -0.78 3.73 9.03
C LEU A 307 -0.76 5.11 8.38
N GLU A 308 -1.75 5.43 7.56
CA GLU A 308 -1.83 6.71 6.88
C GLU A 308 -1.98 7.87 7.88
N ILE A 309 -2.76 7.70 8.95
CA ILE A 309 -2.85 8.68 10.04
C ILE A 309 -1.47 8.88 10.67
N ARG A 310 -0.78 7.80 11.02
CA ARG A 310 0.57 7.88 11.61
C ARG A 310 1.55 8.59 10.67
N ASN A 311 1.57 8.26 9.39
CA ASN A 311 2.42 8.93 8.40
C ASN A 311 2.12 10.43 8.30
N ARG A 312 0.84 10.84 8.30
CA ARG A 312 0.42 12.26 8.27
C ARG A 312 0.85 13.01 9.52
N LEU A 313 0.69 12.41 10.69
CA LEU A 313 1.11 12.98 11.97
C LEU A 313 2.63 13.14 12.02
N GLN A 314 3.39 12.13 11.62
CA GLN A 314 4.85 12.16 11.58
C GLN A 314 5.40 13.24 10.64
N ARG A 315 4.83 13.40 9.45
CA ARG A 315 5.19 14.49 8.52
C ARG A 315 4.97 15.87 9.11
N ARG A 316 4.10 15.99 10.11
CA ARG A 316 3.80 17.23 10.83
C ARG A 316 4.56 17.36 12.15
N GLY A 317 5.54 16.49 12.41
CA GLY A 317 6.41 16.54 13.58
C GLY A 317 5.87 15.85 14.83
N VAL A 318 4.72 15.17 14.78
CA VAL A 318 4.21 14.36 15.89
C VAL A 318 4.93 13.02 15.86
N THR A 319 5.77 12.74 16.83
CA THR A 319 6.60 11.51 16.87
C THR A 319 6.15 10.49 17.91
N ASP A 320 5.48 10.95 18.97
CA ASP A 320 4.94 10.10 20.04
C ASP A 320 3.46 9.79 19.72
N ILE A 321 3.23 8.65 19.05
CA ILE A 321 1.90 8.25 18.57
C ILE A 321 1.57 6.86 19.12
N THR A 322 0.54 6.79 19.97
CA THR A 322 -0.05 5.52 20.38
C THR A 322 -1.28 5.23 19.53
N SER A 323 -1.22 4.13 18.79
CA SER A 323 -2.28 3.71 17.87
C SER A 323 -3.08 2.55 18.44
N TYR A 324 -4.37 2.76 18.65
CA TYR A 324 -5.34 1.75 19.03
C TYR A 324 -6.20 1.36 17.85
N ALA A 325 -6.59 0.09 17.77
CA ALA A 325 -7.59 -0.38 16.82
C ALA A 325 -8.69 -1.18 17.51
N TYR A 326 -9.92 -0.96 17.09
CA TYR A 326 -11.06 -1.78 17.44
C TYR A 326 -11.70 -2.34 16.18
N THR A 327 -11.93 -3.64 16.12
CA THR A 327 -12.57 -4.27 14.97
C THR A 327 -13.71 -5.19 15.38
N THR A 328 -14.79 -5.15 14.62
CA THR A 328 -15.91 -6.10 14.76
C THR A 328 -15.70 -7.37 13.93
N ALA A 329 -14.70 -7.39 13.07
CA ALA A 329 -14.39 -8.51 12.18
C ALA A 329 -13.07 -9.19 12.53
N ALA A 330 -13.13 -10.37 13.15
CA ALA A 330 -11.97 -11.11 13.61
C ALA A 330 -10.92 -11.41 12.52
N LYS A 331 -11.33 -11.48 11.25
CA LYS A 331 -10.41 -11.72 10.13
C LYS A 331 -9.31 -10.67 9.99
N TYR A 332 -9.54 -9.43 10.47
CA TYR A 332 -8.58 -8.33 10.39
C TYR A 332 -7.64 -8.22 11.59
N PHE A 333 -7.92 -8.94 12.67
CA PHE A 333 -7.21 -8.81 13.94
C PHE A 333 -5.69 -8.94 13.81
N LEU A 334 -5.22 -9.99 13.12
CA LEU A 334 -3.79 -10.24 12.94
C LEU A 334 -3.09 -9.14 12.12
N ASP A 335 -3.74 -8.60 11.11
CA ASP A 335 -3.16 -7.51 10.30
C ASP A 335 -3.11 -6.20 11.10
N LEU A 336 -4.16 -5.89 11.86
CA LEU A 336 -4.18 -4.72 12.76
C LEU A 336 -3.07 -4.77 13.82
N GLN A 337 -2.78 -5.96 14.37
CA GLN A 337 -1.67 -6.14 15.32
C GLN A 337 -0.30 -5.81 14.71
N THR A 338 -0.16 -5.86 13.39
CA THR A 338 1.12 -5.49 12.73
C THR A 338 1.35 -3.99 12.67
N VAL A 339 0.31 -3.17 12.85
CA VAL A 339 0.38 -1.72 12.60
C VAL A 339 -0.10 -0.85 13.77
N CYS A 340 -0.84 -1.44 14.71
CA CYS A 340 -1.33 -0.73 15.89
C CYS A 340 -0.65 -1.22 17.17
N THR A 341 -0.56 -0.35 18.17
CA THR A 341 0.04 -0.65 19.47
C THR A 341 -0.81 -1.63 20.26
N GLU A 342 -2.12 -1.47 20.18
CA GLU A 342 -3.09 -2.32 20.86
C GLU A 342 -4.32 -2.53 19.96
N VAL A 343 -4.82 -3.76 19.92
CA VAL A 343 -5.96 -4.15 19.08
C VAL A 343 -6.99 -4.87 19.92
N GLN A 344 -8.25 -4.45 19.82
CA GLN A 344 -9.40 -5.11 20.40
C GLN A 344 -10.31 -5.64 19.29
N CYS A 345 -10.87 -6.83 19.53
CA CYS A 345 -11.84 -7.44 18.61
C CYS A 345 -13.05 -7.92 19.39
N ASP A 346 -14.16 -7.20 19.26
CA ASP A 346 -15.42 -7.51 19.92
C ASP A 346 -16.60 -6.88 19.16
N ARG A 347 -17.84 -7.13 19.62
CA ARG A 347 -19.03 -6.48 19.09
C ARG A 347 -19.01 -4.99 19.41
N ILE A 348 -19.52 -4.17 18.50
CA ILE A 348 -19.43 -2.70 18.61
C ILE A 348 -20.08 -2.14 19.88
N GLU A 349 -21.11 -2.82 20.42
CA GLU A 349 -21.82 -2.41 21.61
C GLU A 349 -20.95 -2.42 22.88
N PHE A 350 -19.82 -3.14 22.83
CA PHE A 350 -18.91 -3.28 23.98
C PHE A 350 -17.71 -2.33 23.92
N ILE A 351 -17.56 -1.52 22.88
CA ILE A 351 -16.39 -0.63 22.69
C ILE A 351 -16.14 0.27 23.91
N GLN A 352 -17.16 0.71 24.61
CA GLN A 352 -17.05 1.54 25.82
C GLN A 352 -16.38 0.84 27.03
N GLN A 353 -16.19 -0.47 26.97
CA GLN A 353 -15.51 -1.24 28.05
C GLN A 353 -13.98 -1.17 27.91
N TYR A 354 -13.49 -0.78 26.74
CA TYR A 354 -12.06 -0.78 26.41
C TYR A 354 -11.42 0.59 26.44
N TYR A 355 -12.20 1.67 26.24
CA TYR A 355 -11.68 3.02 26.17
C TYR A 355 -12.38 3.96 27.14
N ALA A 356 -11.58 4.76 27.86
CA ALA A 356 -12.11 5.73 28.81
C ALA A 356 -12.48 7.06 28.10
N SER A 357 -13.40 7.81 28.72
CA SER A 357 -13.73 9.16 28.26
C SER A 357 -12.52 10.10 28.39
N ASP A 358 -12.44 11.10 27.52
CA ASP A 358 -11.46 12.18 27.56
C ASP A 358 -9.98 11.73 27.44
N THR A 359 -9.73 10.62 26.72
CA THR A 359 -8.35 10.04 26.61
C THR A 359 -7.76 10.09 25.21
N LEU A 360 -8.55 10.25 24.17
CA LEU A 360 -8.13 10.15 22.78
C LEU A 360 -8.05 11.53 22.11
N ASP A 361 -7.02 11.71 21.29
CA ASP A 361 -6.81 12.94 20.51
C ASP A 361 -7.51 12.83 19.14
N ILE A 362 -7.52 11.62 18.55
CA ILE A 362 -8.15 11.36 17.26
C ILE A 362 -8.91 10.04 17.33
N VAL A 363 -10.15 10.05 16.85
CA VAL A 363 -10.97 8.86 16.64
C VAL A 363 -11.40 8.81 15.17
N VAL A 364 -11.19 7.68 14.51
CA VAL A 364 -11.59 7.45 13.11
C VAL A 364 -12.39 6.18 13.00
N ILE A 365 -13.54 6.22 12.34
CA ILE A 365 -14.32 5.04 11.99
C ILE A 365 -14.31 4.82 10.48
N GLY A 366 -13.87 3.64 10.04
CA GLY A 366 -13.64 3.31 8.63
C GLY A 366 -14.92 3.00 7.87
N GLU A 367 -15.89 2.31 8.49
CA GLU A 367 -17.17 2.02 7.87
C GLU A 367 -18.18 3.18 8.11
N PRO A 368 -19.11 3.45 7.19
CA PRO A 368 -20.10 4.51 7.38
C PRO A 368 -20.93 4.29 8.64
N ILE A 369 -21.11 5.37 9.44
CA ILE A 369 -21.78 5.27 10.76
C ILE A 369 -23.19 4.71 10.69
N ASN A 370 -23.93 4.99 9.62
CA ASN A 370 -25.30 4.50 9.39
C ASN A 370 -25.37 3.04 8.87
N THR A 371 -24.26 2.34 8.78
CA THR A 371 -24.22 0.87 8.61
C THR A 371 -24.30 0.13 9.96
N TYR A 372 -24.15 0.82 11.08
CA TYR A 372 -24.26 0.22 12.41
C TYR A 372 -25.70 0.24 12.93
N PRO A 373 -26.09 -0.72 13.80
CA PRO A 373 -27.48 -0.83 14.29
C PRO A 373 -27.99 0.39 15.05
N MET A 374 -27.13 1.09 15.79
CA MET A 374 -27.47 2.27 16.60
C MET A 374 -26.48 3.42 16.34
N PRO A 375 -26.54 4.05 15.16
CA PRO A 375 -25.51 4.97 14.71
C PRO A 375 -25.32 6.19 15.63
N ILE A 376 -26.38 6.79 16.10
CA ILE A 376 -26.32 7.98 16.98
C ILE A 376 -25.72 7.64 18.36
N ARG A 377 -26.08 6.49 18.92
CA ARG A 377 -25.48 6.04 20.19
C ARG A 377 -24.00 5.74 20.03
N LEU A 378 -23.61 5.07 18.94
CA LEU A 378 -22.19 4.83 18.65
C LEU A 378 -21.43 6.15 18.47
N LEU A 379 -22.00 7.09 17.71
CA LEU A 379 -21.40 8.40 17.51
C LEU A 379 -21.18 9.14 18.84
N GLN A 380 -22.18 9.12 19.74
CA GLN A 380 -22.09 9.71 21.07
C GLN A 380 -20.98 9.06 21.90
N THR A 381 -20.86 7.74 21.85
CA THR A 381 -19.81 6.98 22.55
C THR A 381 -18.43 7.37 22.05
N LEU A 382 -18.21 7.35 20.73
CA LEU A 382 -16.94 7.70 20.12
C LEU A 382 -16.53 9.16 20.38
N TYR A 383 -17.50 10.06 20.33
CA TYR A 383 -17.30 11.47 20.67
C TYR A 383 -16.90 11.66 22.14
N GLY A 384 -17.47 10.84 23.04
CA GLY A 384 -17.15 10.87 24.47
C GLY A 384 -15.71 10.43 24.80
N PHE A 385 -15.05 9.65 23.95
CA PHE A 385 -13.66 9.24 24.14
C PHE A 385 -12.66 10.37 23.87
N LEU A 386 -13.05 11.37 23.07
CA LEU A 386 -12.15 12.46 22.69
C LEU A 386 -11.80 13.36 23.89
N LYS A 387 -10.58 13.83 23.93
CA LYS A 387 -10.17 14.98 24.77
C LYS A 387 -10.83 16.28 24.24
N PRO A 388 -10.86 17.37 25.03
CA PRO A 388 -11.12 18.71 24.50
C PRO A 388 -10.19 19.01 23.30
N SER A 389 -10.72 19.57 22.24
CA SER A 389 -10.06 19.79 20.94
C SER A 389 -9.73 18.50 20.16
N GLY A 390 -10.11 17.34 20.64
CA GLY A 390 -9.97 16.07 19.93
C GLY A 390 -10.82 15.99 18.67
N ILE A 391 -10.40 15.19 17.71
CA ILE A 391 -10.97 15.11 16.35
C ILE A 391 -11.66 13.78 16.15
N LEU A 392 -12.93 13.81 15.71
CA LEU A 392 -13.65 12.65 15.21
C LEU A 392 -13.75 12.72 13.68
N LEU A 393 -13.30 11.67 13.00
CA LEU A 393 -13.44 11.49 11.56
C LEU A 393 -14.30 10.26 11.27
N PHE A 394 -15.32 10.41 10.45
CA PHE A 394 -16.22 9.32 10.09
C PHE A 394 -16.96 9.57 8.78
N LYS A 395 -17.59 8.52 8.25
CA LYS A 395 -18.40 8.58 7.04
C LYS A 395 -19.87 8.39 7.35
N VAL A 396 -20.72 9.03 6.53
CA VAL A 396 -22.16 8.74 6.47
C VAL A 396 -22.48 8.34 5.04
N ARG A 397 -23.01 7.12 4.84
CA ARG A 397 -23.48 6.68 3.54
C ARG A 397 -24.62 7.55 3.06
N ASN A 398 -24.56 8.01 1.82
CA ASN A 398 -25.64 8.79 1.22
C ASN A 398 -26.87 7.91 1.00
N THR A 399 -27.96 8.19 1.73
CA THR A 399 -29.24 7.49 1.59
C THR A 399 -30.05 7.95 0.38
N ASP A 400 -29.74 9.14 -0.14
CA ASP A 400 -30.39 9.79 -1.28
C ASP A 400 -29.52 9.74 -2.56
N ASP A 401 -28.80 8.64 -2.75
CA ASP A 401 -27.94 8.42 -3.89
C ASP A 401 -28.73 8.17 -5.20
N TYR A 402 -28.02 8.04 -6.32
CA TYR A 402 -28.66 7.76 -7.60
C TYR A 402 -29.46 6.45 -7.61
N ARG A 403 -29.13 5.46 -6.79
CA ARG A 403 -29.88 4.20 -6.67
C ARG A 403 -31.24 4.45 -6.02
N ALA A 404 -31.28 5.27 -4.98
CA ALA A 404 -32.53 5.69 -4.35
C ALA A 404 -33.41 6.47 -5.33
N PHE A 405 -32.79 7.38 -6.10
CA PHE A 405 -33.49 8.13 -7.15
C PHE A 405 -34.08 7.19 -8.22
N LEU A 406 -33.32 6.25 -8.75
CA LEU A 406 -33.80 5.30 -9.78
C LEU A 406 -34.93 4.40 -9.24
N ARG A 407 -34.84 3.95 -7.98
CA ARG A 407 -35.94 3.21 -7.32
C ARG A 407 -37.20 4.08 -7.21
N SER A 408 -37.08 5.38 -6.93
CA SER A 408 -38.25 6.29 -6.87
C SER A 408 -38.95 6.43 -8.24
N LEU A 409 -38.22 6.18 -9.34
CA LEU A 409 -38.79 6.12 -10.69
C LEU A 409 -39.38 4.72 -11.06
N GLY A 410 -39.41 3.78 -10.11
CA GLY A 410 -39.92 2.43 -10.33
C GLY A 410 -38.94 1.46 -10.99
N MET A 411 -37.66 1.83 -11.08
CA MET A 411 -36.63 0.94 -11.63
C MET A 411 -36.18 -0.09 -10.59
N ASN A 412 -35.96 -1.32 -11.05
CA ASN A 412 -35.45 -2.40 -10.21
C ASN A 412 -33.92 -2.25 -10.02
N VAL A 413 -33.51 -1.47 -9.03
CA VAL A 413 -32.11 -1.29 -8.65
C VAL A 413 -31.89 -1.88 -7.27
N ALA A 414 -30.88 -2.72 -7.12
CA ALA A 414 -30.56 -3.36 -5.85
C ALA A 414 -30.40 -2.31 -4.73
N SER A 415 -30.97 -2.59 -3.56
CA SER A 415 -30.66 -1.83 -2.35
C SER A 415 -29.22 -2.11 -1.91
N ASP A 416 -28.59 -1.15 -1.25
CA ASP A 416 -27.33 -1.41 -0.57
C ASP A 416 -27.61 -2.36 0.61
N PRO A 417 -27.11 -3.61 0.59
CA PRO A 417 -27.39 -4.57 1.66
C PRO A 417 -26.79 -4.17 3.00
N ASP A 418 -25.84 -3.25 3.00
CA ASP A 418 -25.09 -2.82 4.18
C ASP A 418 -25.72 -1.59 4.88
N LEU A 419 -26.93 -1.17 4.52
CA LEU A 419 -27.64 -0.05 5.15
C LEU A 419 -28.79 -0.54 6.05
N PRO A 420 -28.52 -0.96 7.29
CA PRO A 420 -29.57 -1.34 8.24
C PRO A 420 -30.34 -0.14 8.82
N SER A 421 -29.81 1.08 8.66
CA SER A 421 -30.37 2.33 9.21
C SER A 421 -30.56 3.36 8.11
N SER A 422 -31.72 4.01 8.11
CA SER A 422 -32.01 5.15 7.22
C SER A 422 -31.57 6.51 7.80
N THR A 423 -30.70 6.54 8.79
CA THR A 423 -30.23 7.78 9.44
C THR A 423 -29.53 8.69 8.41
N PRO A 424 -30.13 9.84 8.07
CA PRO A 424 -29.60 10.74 7.08
C PRO A 424 -28.49 11.63 7.67
N MET A 425 -27.64 12.18 6.80
CA MET A 425 -26.55 13.07 7.21
C MET A 425 -27.00 14.23 8.09
N ASN A 426 -28.16 14.86 7.78
CA ASN A 426 -28.68 16.02 8.55
C ASN A 426 -28.94 15.66 10.01
N GLU A 427 -29.52 14.50 10.29
CA GLU A 427 -29.75 14.01 11.64
C GLU A 427 -28.44 13.82 12.41
N VAL A 428 -27.44 13.25 11.75
CA VAL A 428 -26.10 13.08 12.31
C VAL A 428 -25.46 14.42 12.68
N LEU A 429 -25.56 15.43 11.80
CA LEU A 429 -25.03 16.77 12.06
C LEU A 429 -25.76 17.49 13.22
N GLU A 430 -27.08 17.32 13.34
CA GLU A 430 -27.85 17.86 14.47
C GLU A 430 -27.42 17.21 15.78
N CYS A 431 -27.23 15.90 15.80
CA CYS A 431 -26.73 15.21 16.99
C CYS A 431 -25.36 15.70 17.41
N LEU A 432 -24.41 15.90 16.47
CA LEU A 432 -23.10 16.45 16.78
C LEU A 432 -23.18 17.84 17.43
N LYS A 433 -24.08 18.71 16.97
CA LYS A 433 -24.30 20.01 17.59
C LYS A 433 -24.82 19.86 19.04
N LEU A 434 -25.73 18.92 19.27
CA LEU A 434 -26.24 18.61 20.60
C LEU A 434 -25.17 18.05 21.54
N PHE A 435 -24.17 17.31 21.01
CA PHE A 435 -23.01 16.81 21.76
C PHE A 435 -21.99 17.93 22.06
N GLY A 436 -22.19 19.12 21.50
CA GLY A 436 -21.31 20.27 21.70
C GLY A 436 -20.12 20.32 20.74
N ALA A 437 -20.22 19.64 19.61
CA ALA A 437 -19.17 19.72 18.59
C ALA A 437 -19.01 21.14 18.03
N VAL A 438 -17.79 21.57 17.94
CA VAL A 438 -17.38 22.81 17.27
C VAL A 438 -16.68 22.43 15.96
N ASP A 439 -16.60 23.27 14.96
CA ASP A 439 -15.92 23.03 13.70
C ASP A 439 -16.29 21.67 13.03
N CYS A 440 -17.57 21.55 12.64
CA CYS A 440 -18.01 20.42 11.82
C CYS A 440 -17.83 20.76 10.34
N THR A 441 -16.96 20.01 9.65
CA THR A 441 -16.75 20.12 8.20
C THR A 441 -17.19 18.86 7.49
N VAL A 442 -17.76 19.01 6.29
CA VAL A 442 -18.27 17.92 5.46
C VAL A 442 -17.57 17.99 4.11
N SER A 443 -17.04 16.86 3.68
CA SER A 443 -16.55 16.65 2.31
C SER A 443 -17.27 15.46 1.68
N ALA A 444 -17.24 15.35 0.35
CA ALA A 444 -17.99 14.33 -0.38
C ALA A 444 -17.05 13.33 -1.04
N GLY A 445 -17.30 12.05 -0.82
CA GLY A 445 -16.71 10.96 -1.58
C GLY A 445 -17.59 10.62 -2.78
N LEU A 446 -17.11 10.90 -3.99
CA LEU A 446 -17.86 10.61 -5.21
C LEU A 446 -17.68 9.13 -5.61
N GLU A 447 -18.77 8.53 -6.09
CA GLU A 447 -18.72 7.22 -6.74
C GLU A 447 -18.22 7.38 -8.19
N ASN A 448 -17.35 6.48 -8.61
CA ASN A 448 -16.89 6.43 -10.00
C ASN A 448 -17.97 5.74 -10.84
N ILE A 449 -18.75 6.54 -11.56
CA ILE A 449 -19.84 6.09 -12.42
C ILE A 449 -19.43 6.31 -13.88
N SER A 450 -19.72 5.33 -14.75
CA SER A 450 -19.37 5.43 -16.17
C SER A 450 -19.98 6.68 -16.84
N GLY A 451 -19.31 7.18 -17.88
CA GLY A 451 -19.84 8.33 -18.65
C GLY A 451 -21.22 8.06 -19.26
N ALA A 452 -21.52 6.82 -19.66
CA ALA A 452 -22.82 6.40 -20.17
C ALA A 452 -23.89 6.46 -19.07
N ASP A 453 -23.59 5.94 -17.87
CA ASP A 453 -24.52 5.95 -16.73
C ASP A 453 -24.76 7.38 -16.26
N ARG A 454 -23.72 8.24 -16.20
CA ARG A 454 -23.86 9.66 -15.84
C ARG A 454 -24.78 10.38 -16.82
N LYS A 455 -24.68 10.11 -18.12
CA LYS A 455 -25.58 10.68 -19.13
C LYS A 455 -27.01 10.20 -18.91
N PHE A 456 -27.22 8.90 -18.74
CA PHE A 456 -28.52 8.31 -18.45
C PHE A 456 -29.19 8.93 -17.20
N LEU A 457 -28.41 9.08 -16.11
CA LEU A 457 -28.89 9.72 -14.88
C LEU A 457 -29.28 11.19 -15.11
N MET A 458 -28.49 11.95 -15.89
CA MET A 458 -28.80 13.34 -16.20
C MET A 458 -30.10 13.46 -17.02
N ASP A 459 -30.27 12.61 -18.02
CA ASP A 459 -31.46 12.60 -18.87
C ASP A 459 -32.72 12.24 -18.04
N SER A 460 -32.61 11.25 -17.15
CA SER A 460 -33.67 10.85 -16.22
C SER A 460 -34.00 11.95 -15.21
N LEU A 461 -33.00 12.65 -14.68
CA LEU A 461 -33.17 13.80 -13.80
C LEU A 461 -33.91 14.94 -14.49
N LYS A 462 -33.54 15.28 -15.72
CA LYS A 462 -34.19 16.35 -16.50
C LYS A 462 -35.63 15.99 -16.87
N ALA A 463 -35.91 14.72 -17.10
CA ALA A 463 -37.29 14.24 -17.33
C ALA A 463 -38.17 14.40 -16.09
N ALA A 464 -37.61 14.13 -14.90
CA ALA A 464 -38.32 14.30 -13.62
C ALA A 464 -38.34 15.77 -13.15
N ASN A 465 -37.29 16.53 -13.40
CA ASN A 465 -37.16 17.94 -13.06
C ASN A 465 -36.40 18.70 -14.14
N PRO A 466 -37.06 19.49 -15.01
CA PRO A 466 -36.42 20.25 -16.08
C PRO A 466 -35.32 21.23 -15.63
N ASN A 467 -35.33 21.64 -14.35
CA ASN A 467 -34.33 22.54 -13.78
C ASN A 467 -33.12 21.79 -13.21
N ALA A 468 -33.06 20.45 -13.30
CA ALA A 468 -31.93 19.68 -12.85
C ALA A 468 -30.65 20.04 -13.62
N ASN A 469 -29.57 20.21 -12.88
CA ASN A 469 -28.28 20.63 -13.38
C ASN A 469 -27.15 19.67 -12.94
N GLN A 470 -25.93 20.01 -13.30
CA GLN A 470 -24.75 19.19 -12.96
C GLN A 470 -24.54 19.05 -11.44
N GLU A 471 -24.90 20.07 -10.66
CA GLU A 471 -24.80 20.01 -9.21
C GLU A 471 -25.78 18.98 -8.64
N THR A 472 -27.03 18.94 -9.15
CA THR A 472 -28.03 17.93 -8.78
C THR A 472 -27.52 16.51 -9.07
N LEU A 473 -26.93 16.30 -10.26
CA LEU A 473 -26.33 15.02 -10.63
C LEU A 473 -25.17 14.65 -9.70
N ASN A 474 -24.26 15.60 -9.43
CA ASN A 474 -23.11 15.36 -8.56
C ASN A 474 -23.55 14.93 -7.15
N ARG A 475 -24.61 15.54 -6.60
CA ARG A 475 -25.17 15.15 -5.29
C ARG A 475 -25.67 13.72 -5.27
N LEU A 476 -26.33 13.26 -6.34
CA LEU A 476 -26.77 11.86 -6.46
C LEU A 476 -25.57 10.89 -6.61
N CYS A 477 -24.46 11.35 -7.18
CA CYS A 477 -23.25 10.54 -7.35
C CYS A 477 -22.34 10.52 -6.10
N ILE A 478 -22.71 11.20 -5.01
CA ILE A 478 -21.99 11.09 -3.74
C ILE A 478 -22.29 9.71 -3.14
N LYS A 479 -21.26 8.95 -2.87
CA LYS A 479 -21.36 7.67 -2.19
C LYS A 479 -21.44 7.85 -0.67
N ASP A 480 -20.44 8.55 -0.14
CA ASP A 480 -20.29 8.80 1.28
C ASP A 480 -19.99 10.27 1.55
N TYR A 481 -20.54 10.80 2.62
CA TYR A 481 -20.11 12.07 3.20
C TYR A 481 -19.05 11.81 4.27
N CYS A 482 -17.90 12.44 4.15
CA CYS A 482 -16.81 12.39 5.13
C CYS A 482 -16.95 13.60 6.07
N ILE A 483 -17.03 13.34 7.35
CA ILE A 483 -17.30 14.36 8.38
C ILE A 483 -16.11 14.44 9.34
N LYS A 484 -15.61 15.67 9.56
CA LYS A 484 -14.75 16.01 10.70
C LYS A 484 -15.61 16.74 11.73
N ALA A 485 -15.52 16.32 12.98
CA ALA A 485 -16.07 17.05 14.13
C ALA A 485 -14.98 17.23 15.18
N VAL A 486 -14.90 18.42 15.77
CA VAL A 486 -13.96 18.76 16.84
C VAL A 486 -14.72 18.89 18.14
N ARG A 487 -14.23 18.22 19.20
CA ARG A 487 -14.81 18.34 20.54
C ARG A 487 -14.46 19.69 21.16
N ARG A 488 -15.47 20.33 21.76
CA ARG A 488 -15.31 21.58 22.50
C ARG A 488 -14.40 21.44 23.72
#